data_767d2fcad78e9d6081e62e2f73ca51cb
#
_entry.id   767d2fcad78e9d6081e62e2f73ca51cb
#
_cell.length_a   1.000
_cell.length_b   1.000
_cell.length_c   1.000
_cell.angle_alpha   90.00
_cell.angle_beta   90.00
_cell.angle_gamma   90.00
#
_symmetry.space_group_name_H-M   'P 1'
#
loop_
_entity.id
_entity.type
_entity.pdbx_description
1 polymer ?
#
loop_
_entity_poly.entity_id
_entity_poly.type
_entity_poly.pdbx_seq_one_letter_code
_entity_poly.pdbx_strand_id
1 'polypeptide(L)'
;MSFQRPEWVEPRDYQQRAVQSWAAAGGQGVLEMATGTGKTVTSLLTAAHVAEQMDDKMALVIAVPYQHLVDQWADDVRDFGGNPILAYESRKNWQERLEGELAEFDLGVRDSLVVITTHTTFASASFQRVLSRVNRDRFMLIADEVHHMGAPHLKESLPEAVQLRLGLSATPERFYDDEGTEELFEYFGEIVYQYGLSEAIKNGALCEYYYIPHVVELTEDESDAYLKLSRKIARLASRSGGDLGDTDLQDNKDLQFALFKRARLIGTAERKIERLVELLKQEDEIKHTLIYCGDGTVEGEIEDRTRRHVDATETTLRAELGLRAERFTADESRDERQDLLARFEAGDIEALVAIRCLDEGVDVPATRTAYMLASSSSVGGVSCVNTLENTTP
;
A
#
# COMPACT_ATOMS: atom_id res chain seq x y z
N MET A 1 -28.83 -1.42 12.46
CA MET A 1 -28.29 -0.16 11.88
C MET A 1 -28.07 -0.44 10.42
N SER A 2 -28.51 0.44 9.56
CA SER A 2 -28.41 0.30 8.10
C SER A 2 -26.99 0.71 7.64
N PHE A 3 -26.37 -0.09 6.77
CA PHE A 3 -25.12 0.25 6.14
C PHE A 3 -25.40 1.17 4.95
N GLN A 4 -25.19 2.46 5.12
CA GLN A 4 -25.60 3.47 4.15
C GLN A 4 -24.58 4.61 4.03
N ARG A 5 -24.63 5.28 2.91
CA ARG A 5 -23.82 6.48 2.70
C ARG A 5 -24.19 7.56 3.72
N PRO A 6 -23.24 8.13 4.47
CA PRO A 6 -23.50 9.25 5.36
C PRO A 6 -23.89 10.51 4.57
N GLU A 7 -24.75 11.36 5.14
CA GLU A 7 -25.25 12.57 4.46
C GLU A 7 -24.15 13.57 4.06
N TRP A 8 -23.08 13.60 4.81
CA TRP A 8 -21.95 14.50 4.56
C TRP A 8 -20.99 14.02 3.45
N VAL A 9 -21.10 12.77 3.02
CA VAL A 9 -20.35 12.23 1.89
C VAL A 9 -21.06 12.56 0.59
N GLU A 10 -20.52 13.52 -0.14
CA GLU A 10 -20.93 13.83 -1.50
C GLU A 10 -20.06 13.05 -2.50
N PRO A 11 -20.58 11.99 -3.15
CA PRO A 11 -19.79 11.21 -4.09
C PRO A 11 -19.41 12.06 -5.31
N ARG A 12 -18.14 12.06 -5.65
CA ARG A 12 -17.64 12.71 -6.87
C ARG A 12 -18.12 11.94 -8.11
N ASP A 13 -18.25 12.60 -9.25
CA ASP A 13 -18.73 12.00 -10.49
C ASP A 13 -17.98 10.72 -10.88
N TYR A 14 -16.66 10.71 -10.71
CA TYR A 14 -15.85 9.52 -11.03
C TYR A 14 -16.13 8.36 -10.06
N GLN A 15 -16.43 8.62 -8.79
CA GLN A 15 -16.80 7.59 -7.81
C GLN A 15 -18.16 6.98 -8.15
N GLN A 16 -19.13 7.81 -8.54
CA GLN A 16 -20.43 7.32 -8.99
C GLN A 16 -20.30 6.44 -10.25
N ARG A 17 -19.47 6.87 -11.20
CA ARG A 17 -19.17 6.06 -12.40
C ARG A 17 -18.50 4.74 -12.07
N ALA A 18 -17.57 4.73 -11.11
CA ALA A 18 -16.91 3.50 -10.67
C ALA A 18 -17.91 2.49 -10.07
N VAL A 19 -18.81 2.95 -9.19
CA VAL A 19 -19.89 2.13 -8.62
C VAL A 19 -20.80 1.57 -9.72
N GLN A 20 -21.22 2.41 -10.67
CA GLN A 20 -22.10 2.01 -11.79
C GLN A 20 -21.40 0.99 -12.71
N SER A 21 -20.11 1.18 -13.01
CA SER A 21 -19.35 0.26 -13.86
C SER A 21 -19.22 -1.12 -13.21
N TRP A 22 -18.93 -1.17 -11.91
CA TRP A 22 -18.85 -2.42 -11.18
C TRP A 22 -20.23 -3.13 -11.09
N ALA A 23 -21.29 -2.39 -10.83
CA ALA A 23 -22.64 -2.95 -10.82
C ALA A 23 -23.05 -3.48 -12.21
N ALA A 24 -22.74 -2.75 -13.29
CA ALA A 24 -22.99 -3.18 -14.67
C ALA A 24 -22.20 -4.43 -15.07
N ALA A 25 -21.05 -4.67 -14.46
CA ALA A 25 -20.23 -5.88 -14.60
C ALA A 25 -20.76 -7.08 -13.79
N GLY A 26 -21.95 -6.98 -13.20
CA GLY A 26 -22.58 -8.07 -12.44
C GLY A 26 -22.03 -8.22 -11.01
N GLY A 27 -21.42 -7.20 -10.46
CA GLY A 27 -20.90 -7.20 -9.10
C GLY A 27 -19.52 -7.86 -8.96
N GLN A 28 -18.76 -7.93 -10.04
CA GLN A 28 -17.40 -8.42 -10.06
C GLN A 28 -16.50 -7.49 -10.87
N GLY A 29 -15.31 -7.21 -10.36
CA GLY A 29 -14.34 -6.40 -11.08
C GLY A 29 -13.34 -5.70 -10.19
N VAL A 30 -12.32 -5.16 -10.82
CA VAL A 30 -11.26 -4.38 -10.21
C VAL A 30 -11.45 -2.90 -10.54
N LEU A 31 -11.35 -2.05 -9.53
CA LEU A 31 -11.23 -0.61 -9.71
C LEU A 31 -9.74 -0.23 -9.67
N GLU A 32 -9.20 0.17 -10.81
CA GLU A 32 -7.86 0.73 -10.91
C GLU A 32 -7.94 2.24 -10.68
N MET A 33 -7.60 2.67 -9.48
CA MET A 33 -7.71 4.08 -9.09
C MET A 33 -6.42 4.54 -8.42
N ALA A 34 -5.91 5.70 -8.82
CA ALA A 34 -4.70 6.28 -8.23
C ALA A 34 -4.84 6.45 -6.71
N THR A 35 -3.72 6.34 -5.99
CA THR A 35 -3.68 6.58 -4.54
C THR A 35 -4.14 8.02 -4.23
N GLY A 36 -4.86 8.21 -3.13
CA GLY A 36 -5.42 9.53 -2.75
C GLY A 36 -6.72 9.92 -3.46
N THR A 37 -7.24 9.12 -4.41
CA THR A 37 -8.51 9.40 -5.10
C THR A 37 -9.75 8.90 -4.36
N GLY A 38 -9.60 8.39 -3.13
CA GLY A 38 -10.72 7.90 -2.33
C GLY A 38 -11.21 6.51 -2.73
N LYS A 39 -10.30 5.57 -3.02
CA LYS A 39 -10.63 4.15 -3.26
C LYS A 39 -11.51 3.58 -2.14
N THR A 40 -11.15 3.81 -0.87
CA THR A 40 -11.90 3.36 0.30
C THR A 40 -13.34 3.86 0.27
N VAL A 41 -13.54 5.17 0.13
CA VAL A 41 -14.89 5.76 0.05
C VAL A 41 -15.66 5.20 -1.14
N THR A 42 -15.04 5.04 -2.32
CA THR A 42 -15.68 4.48 -3.51
C THR A 42 -16.16 3.05 -3.28
N SER A 43 -15.36 2.23 -2.61
CA SER A 43 -15.74 0.85 -2.28
C SER A 43 -16.82 0.77 -1.22
N LEU A 44 -16.82 1.66 -0.22
CA LEU A 44 -17.90 1.74 0.76
C LEU A 44 -19.21 2.27 0.14
N LEU A 45 -19.16 3.18 -0.83
CA LEU A 45 -20.29 3.57 -1.65
C LEU A 45 -20.85 2.38 -2.44
N THR A 46 -19.95 1.53 -2.98
CA THR A 46 -20.36 0.30 -3.65
C THR A 46 -21.02 -0.68 -2.68
N ALA A 47 -20.47 -0.86 -1.49
CA ALA A 47 -21.07 -1.70 -0.45
C ALA A 47 -22.43 -1.16 0.03
N ALA A 48 -22.58 0.17 0.18
CA ALA A 48 -23.85 0.79 0.53
C ALA A 48 -24.91 0.59 -0.57
N HIS A 49 -24.51 0.68 -1.84
CA HIS A 49 -25.41 0.37 -2.96
C HIS A 49 -25.89 -1.10 -2.94
N VAL A 50 -25.00 -2.04 -2.61
CA VAL A 50 -25.37 -3.46 -2.45
C VAL A 50 -26.28 -3.67 -1.24
N ALA A 51 -25.97 -3.04 -0.10
CA ALA A 51 -26.79 -3.13 1.11
C ALA A 51 -28.23 -2.67 0.86
N GLU A 52 -28.42 -1.55 0.15
CA GLU A 52 -29.75 -1.05 -0.26
C GLU A 52 -30.51 -2.07 -1.11
N GLN A 53 -29.85 -2.74 -2.06
CA GLN A 53 -30.49 -3.76 -2.91
C GLN A 53 -30.82 -5.05 -2.16
N MET A 54 -30.14 -5.33 -1.04
CA MET A 54 -30.31 -6.53 -0.21
C MET A 54 -31.15 -6.28 1.06
N ASP A 55 -31.84 -5.14 1.18
CA ASP A 55 -32.54 -4.74 2.40
C ASP A 55 -31.64 -4.84 3.67
N ASP A 56 -30.41 -4.36 3.56
CA ASP A 56 -29.33 -4.43 4.57
C ASP A 56 -28.87 -5.86 4.97
N LYS A 57 -29.36 -6.90 4.34
CA LYS A 57 -29.05 -8.29 4.68
C LYS A 57 -27.76 -8.78 4.00
N MET A 58 -26.64 -8.18 4.34
CA MET A 58 -25.35 -8.41 3.71
C MET A 58 -24.26 -8.76 4.73
N ALA A 59 -23.43 -9.75 4.40
CA ALA A 59 -22.14 -10.01 5.04
C ALA A 59 -21.05 -9.37 4.17
N LEU A 60 -20.40 -8.34 4.70
CA LEU A 60 -19.31 -7.63 4.07
C LEU A 60 -17.97 -8.06 4.72
N VAL A 61 -17.06 -8.56 3.92
CA VAL A 61 -15.67 -8.84 4.34
C VAL A 61 -14.73 -7.92 3.57
N ILE A 62 -13.90 -7.19 4.30
CA ILE A 62 -12.90 -6.28 3.76
C ILE A 62 -11.54 -6.83 4.14
N ALA A 63 -10.74 -7.20 3.14
CA ALA A 63 -9.38 -7.70 3.30
C ALA A 63 -8.38 -6.61 2.91
N VAL A 64 -7.48 -6.27 3.83
CA VAL A 64 -6.46 -5.22 3.65
C VAL A 64 -5.06 -5.76 3.87
N PRO A 65 -4.01 -5.17 3.29
CA PRO A 65 -2.65 -5.73 3.41
C PRO A 65 -2.09 -5.65 4.83
N TYR A 66 -2.35 -4.57 5.58
CA TYR A 66 -1.68 -4.28 6.85
C TYR A 66 -2.64 -3.99 8.00
N GLN A 67 -2.16 -4.23 9.23
CA GLN A 67 -2.94 -4.04 10.45
C GLN A 67 -3.40 -2.59 10.67
N HIS A 68 -2.54 -1.60 10.40
CA HIS A 68 -2.90 -0.19 10.56
C HIS A 68 -4.06 0.24 9.64
N LEU A 69 -4.17 -0.38 8.46
CA LEU A 69 -5.29 -0.15 7.55
C LEU A 69 -6.60 -0.72 8.09
N VAL A 70 -6.55 -1.82 8.86
CA VAL A 70 -7.77 -2.37 9.49
C VAL A 70 -8.46 -1.32 10.36
N ASP A 71 -7.68 -0.59 11.15
CA ASP A 71 -8.21 0.46 12.03
C ASP A 71 -8.74 1.66 11.24
N GLN A 72 -8.02 2.10 10.20
CA GLN A 72 -8.45 3.19 9.32
C GLN A 72 -9.76 2.83 8.60
N TRP A 73 -9.83 1.65 8.00
CA TRP A 73 -11.06 1.15 7.37
C TRP A 73 -12.20 1.02 8.38
N ALA A 74 -11.91 0.70 9.64
CA ALA A 74 -12.93 0.59 10.67
C ALA A 74 -13.59 1.92 10.99
N ASP A 75 -12.85 3.02 10.97
CA ASP A 75 -13.39 4.36 11.19
C ASP A 75 -14.31 4.75 10.01
N ASP A 76 -13.85 4.55 8.77
CA ASP A 76 -14.66 4.79 7.56
C ASP A 76 -15.94 3.92 7.53
N VAL A 77 -15.84 2.64 7.90
CA VAL A 77 -16.99 1.73 7.99
C VAL A 77 -17.99 2.19 9.05
N ARG A 78 -17.54 2.71 10.19
CA ARG A 78 -18.42 3.27 11.23
C ARG A 78 -19.16 4.50 10.74
N ASP A 79 -18.51 5.35 9.97
CA ASP A 79 -19.13 6.51 9.34
C ASP A 79 -20.28 6.10 8.39
N PHE A 80 -20.14 4.95 7.71
CA PHE A 80 -21.19 4.34 6.91
C PHE A 80 -22.24 3.55 7.72
N GLY A 81 -22.24 3.67 9.04
CA GLY A 81 -23.18 3.00 9.94
C GLY A 81 -22.88 1.54 10.24
N GLY A 82 -21.74 1.02 9.78
CA GLY A 82 -21.28 -0.34 10.07
C GLY A 82 -20.71 -0.47 11.48
N ASN A 83 -20.79 -1.69 12.04
CA ASN A 83 -20.11 -2.05 13.28
C ASN A 83 -19.15 -3.21 13.01
N PRO A 84 -17.90 -2.94 12.58
CA PRO A 84 -17.02 -3.97 12.10
C PRO A 84 -16.43 -4.83 13.21
N ILE A 85 -16.23 -6.10 12.91
CA ILE A 85 -15.36 -7.01 13.67
C ILE A 85 -13.96 -6.87 13.07
N LEU A 86 -12.98 -6.55 13.93
CA LEU A 86 -11.59 -6.42 13.50
C LEU A 86 -10.88 -7.76 13.72
N ALA A 87 -10.63 -8.48 12.62
CA ALA A 87 -10.04 -9.81 12.65
C ALA A 87 -8.56 -9.74 12.22
N TYR A 88 -7.69 -9.46 13.19
CA TYR A 88 -6.23 -9.47 12.99
C TYR A 88 -5.52 -9.89 14.29
N GLU A 89 -4.20 -10.06 14.25
CA GLU A 89 -3.39 -10.54 15.37
C GLU A 89 -3.86 -11.91 15.93
N SER A 90 -4.18 -11.95 17.22
CA SER A 90 -4.54 -13.19 17.89
C SER A 90 -5.98 -13.62 17.58
N ARG A 91 -6.14 -14.86 17.15
CA ARG A 91 -7.43 -15.51 16.93
C ARG A 91 -8.39 -15.35 18.11
N LYS A 92 -7.87 -15.31 19.35
CA LYS A 92 -8.67 -15.15 20.56
C LYS A 92 -9.42 -13.83 20.63
N ASN A 93 -8.92 -12.80 19.92
CA ASN A 93 -9.49 -11.47 19.97
C ASN A 93 -10.77 -11.33 19.14
N TRP A 94 -10.91 -12.13 18.08
CA TRP A 94 -11.98 -11.93 17.10
C TRP A 94 -12.86 -13.16 16.82
N GLN A 95 -12.34 -14.40 16.99
CA GLN A 95 -13.05 -15.58 16.48
C GLN A 95 -14.39 -15.82 17.19
N GLU A 96 -14.43 -15.81 18.51
CA GLU A 96 -15.66 -16.06 19.28
C GLU A 96 -16.75 -15.02 18.93
N ARG A 97 -16.36 -13.75 18.83
CA ARG A 97 -17.27 -12.68 18.42
C ARG A 97 -17.76 -12.90 17.00
N LEU A 98 -16.87 -13.22 16.06
CA LEU A 98 -17.24 -13.46 14.66
C LEU A 98 -18.18 -14.67 14.50
N GLU A 99 -17.92 -15.76 15.18
CA GLU A 99 -18.79 -16.95 15.15
C GLU A 99 -20.18 -16.66 15.75
N GLY A 100 -20.23 -15.87 16.84
CA GLY A 100 -21.48 -15.45 17.48
C GLY A 100 -22.31 -14.51 16.60
N GLU A 101 -21.69 -13.43 16.05
CA GLU A 101 -22.38 -12.50 15.19
C GLU A 101 -22.82 -13.12 13.85
N LEU A 102 -22.04 -14.08 13.31
CA LEU A 102 -22.44 -14.86 12.14
C LEU A 102 -23.68 -15.72 12.42
N ALA A 103 -23.75 -16.37 13.60
CA ALA A 103 -24.93 -17.14 13.98
C ALA A 103 -26.17 -16.24 14.13
N GLU A 104 -26.03 -15.04 14.69
CA GLU A 104 -27.11 -14.04 14.76
C GLU A 104 -27.56 -13.58 13.35
N PHE A 105 -26.63 -13.38 12.45
CA PHE A 105 -26.90 -13.02 11.05
C PHE A 105 -27.65 -14.15 10.31
N ASP A 106 -27.21 -15.40 10.46
CA ASP A 106 -27.85 -16.56 9.85
C ASP A 106 -29.29 -16.78 10.37
N LEU A 107 -29.54 -16.47 11.65
CA LEU A 107 -30.88 -16.53 12.26
C LEU A 107 -31.77 -15.34 11.95
N GLY A 108 -31.24 -14.31 11.25
CA GLY A 108 -31.96 -13.07 10.95
C GLY A 108 -32.21 -12.17 12.16
N VAL A 109 -31.48 -12.36 13.26
CA VAL A 109 -31.47 -11.51 14.43
C VAL A 109 -30.66 -10.24 14.17
N ARG A 110 -29.64 -10.37 13.34
CA ARG A 110 -28.77 -9.29 12.85
C ARG A 110 -28.95 -9.13 11.35
N ASP A 111 -29.17 -7.90 10.88
CA ASP A 111 -29.36 -7.61 9.46
C ASP A 111 -28.04 -7.64 8.67
N SER A 112 -26.95 -7.08 9.23
CA SER A 112 -25.66 -7.01 8.55
C SER A 112 -24.51 -7.52 9.41
N LEU A 113 -23.52 -8.14 8.76
CA LEU A 113 -22.25 -8.55 9.36
C LEU A 113 -21.12 -7.86 8.58
N VAL A 114 -20.26 -7.10 9.29
CA VAL A 114 -19.10 -6.45 8.67
C VAL A 114 -17.84 -6.94 9.37
N VAL A 115 -16.88 -7.43 8.58
CA VAL A 115 -15.58 -7.91 9.07
C VAL A 115 -14.47 -7.23 8.30
N ILE A 116 -13.48 -6.70 9.01
CA ILE A 116 -12.26 -6.16 8.41
C ILE A 116 -11.10 -7.03 8.88
N THR A 117 -10.28 -7.48 7.96
CA THR A 117 -9.21 -8.44 8.25
C THR A 117 -7.94 -8.12 7.45
N THR A 118 -6.79 -8.57 7.95
CA THR A 118 -5.56 -8.50 7.12
C THR A 118 -5.53 -9.67 6.12
N HIS A 119 -4.82 -9.50 5.00
CA HIS A 119 -4.60 -10.57 4.01
C HIS A 119 -4.07 -11.85 4.66
N THR A 120 -3.13 -11.73 5.60
CA THR A 120 -2.56 -12.87 6.33
C THR A 120 -3.61 -13.59 7.19
N THR A 121 -4.45 -12.84 7.91
CA THR A 121 -5.53 -13.44 8.71
C THR A 121 -6.62 -14.02 7.82
N PHE A 122 -6.97 -13.34 6.72
CA PHE A 122 -7.91 -13.83 5.71
C PHE A 122 -7.50 -15.21 5.22
N ALA A 123 -6.23 -15.42 4.87
CA ALA A 123 -5.72 -16.70 4.39
C ALA A 123 -5.61 -17.79 5.49
N SER A 124 -5.77 -17.44 6.76
CA SER A 124 -5.64 -18.42 7.85
C SER A 124 -6.77 -19.46 7.83
N ALA A 125 -6.43 -20.73 8.11
CA ALA A 125 -7.41 -21.82 8.14
C ALA A 125 -8.55 -21.59 9.17
N SER A 126 -8.30 -20.82 10.23
CA SER A 126 -9.31 -20.47 11.23
C SER A 126 -10.33 -19.47 10.68
N PHE A 127 -9.88 -18.47 9.93
CA PHE A 127 -10.77 -17.47 9.32
C PHE A 127 -11.58 -18.13 8.17
N GLN A 128 -10.91 -18.88 7.30
CA GLN A 128 -11.56 -19.57 6.18
C GLN A 128 -12.66 -20.54 6.63
N ARG A 129 -12.46 -21.23 7.78
CA ARG A 129 -13.50 -22.10 8.36
C ARG A 129 -14.76 -21.34 8.76
N VAL A 130 -14.62 -20.13 9.29
CA VAL A 130 -15.79 -19.30 9.64
C VAL A 130 -16.42 -18.75 8.36
N LEU A 131 -15.59 -18.26 7.43
CA LEU A 131 -16.03 -17.68 6.18
C LEU A 131 -16.82 -18.67 5.31
N SER A 132 -16.44 -19.96 5.30
CA SER A 132 -17.15 -21.01 4.55
C SER A 132 -18.60 -21.24 5.01
N ARG A 133 -19.00 -20.70 6.15
CA ARG A 133 -20.36 -20.77 6.69
C ARG A 133 -21.24 -19.58 6.25
N VAL A 134 -20.63 -18.51 5.74
CA VAL A 134 -21.36 -17.32 5.27
C VAL A 134 -22.24 -17.69 4.08
N ASN A 135 -23.51 -17.25 4.09
CA ASN A 135 -24.40 -17.46 2.97
C ASN A 135 -23.89 -16.68 1.73
N ARG A 136 -23.61 -17.43 0.67
CA ARG A 136 -23.00 -16.95 -0.57
C ARG A 136 -23.80 -15.88 -1.29
N ASP A 137 -25.13 -15.96 -1.23
CA ASP A 137 -26.03 -15.01 -1.88
C ASP A 137 -26.10 -13.65 -1.18
N ARG A 138 -25.49 -13.56 0.01
CA ARG A 138 -25.46 -12.35 0.83
C ARG A 138 -24.03 -11.91 1.15
N PHE A 139 -23.06 -12.41 0.42
CA PHE A 139 -21.66 -12.20 0.72
C PHE A 139 -21.00 -11.27 -0.31
N MET A 140 -20.42 -10.17 0.17
CA MET A 140 -19.56 -9.28 -0.59
C MET A 140 -18.13 -9.31 -0.03
N LEU A 141 -17.15 -9.49 -0.90
CA LEU A 141 -15.73 -9.39 -0.60
C LEU A 141 -15.15 -8.12 -1.24
N ILE A 142 -14.51 -7.28 -0.44
CA ILE A 142 -13.67 -6.18 -0.90
C ILE A 142 -12.21 -6.54 -0.56
N ALA A 143 -11.32 -6.48 -1.53
CA ALA A 143 -9.89 -6.64 -1.35
C ALA A 143 -9.16 -5.35 -1.70
N ASP A 144 -8.57 -4.71 -0.69
CA ASP A 144 -7.70 -3.55 -0.88
C ASP A 144 -6.30 -4.01 -1.27
N GLU A 145 -5.61 -3.22 -2.10
CA GLU A 145 -4.35 -3.60 -2.76
C GLU A 145 -4.41 -5.04 -3.30
N VAL A 146 -5.43 -5.26 -4.12
CA VAL A 146 -5.84 -6.58 -4.60
C VAL A 146 -4.71 -7.36 -5.29
N HIS A 147 -3.71 -6.68 -5.85
CA HIS A 147 -2.53 -7.30 -6.46
C HIS A 147 -1.77 -8.24 -5.50
N HIS A 148 -1.87 -8.04 -4.19
CA HIS A 148 -1.31 -8.97 -3.21
C HIS A 148 -2.03 -10.32 -3.20
N MET A 149 -3.33 -10.35 -3.51
CA MET A 149 -4.14 -11.59 -3.48
C MET A 149 -3.73 -12.61 -4.54
N GLY A 150 -2.98 -12.22 -5.57
CA GLY A 150 -2.39 -13.14 -6.54
C GLY A 150 -1.17 -13.91 -6.00
N ALA A 151 -0.68 -13.64 -4.78
CA ALA A 151 0.41 -14.41 -4.20
C ALA A 151 -0.04 -15.86 -3.90
N PRO A 152 0.83 -16.89 -4.12
CA PRO A 152 0.43 -18.31 -4.08
C PRO A 152 -0.34 -18.71 -2.82
N HIS A 153 0.10 -18.26 -1.65
CA HIS A 153 -0.53 -18.58 -0.36
C HIS A 153 -1.84 -17.81 -0.10
N LEU A 154 -2.10 -16.70 -0.81
CA LEU A 154 -3.33 -15.93 -0.69
C LEU A 154 -4.38 -16.39 -1.71
N LYS A 155 -3.97 -16.67 -2.94
CA LYS A 155 -4.88 -17.16 -3.98
C LYS A 155 -5.62 -18.44 -3.59
N GLU A 156 -4.93 -19.39 -2.93
CA GLU A 156 -5.53 -20.62 -2.43
C GLU A 156 -6.62 -20.38 -1.36
N SER A 157 -6.64 -19.21 -0.75
CA SER A 157 -7.62 -18.83 0.28
C SER A 157 -8.84 -18.11 -0.26
N LEU A 158 -8.87 -17.77 -1.55
CA LEU A 158 -9.99 -17.07 -2.15
C LEU A 158 -11.24 -17.99 -2.23
N PRO A 159 -12.38 -17.61 -1.63
CA PRO A 159 -13.55 -18.48 -1.57
C PRO A 159 -14.25 -18.58 -2.93
N GLU A 160 -14.31 -19.78 -3.51
CA GLU A 160 -14.81 -20.05 -4.88
C GLU A 160 -16.22 -19.52 -5.19
N ALA A 161 -17.03 -19.28 -4.19
CA ALA A 161 -18.43 -19.06 -4.40
C ALA A 161 -18.96 -17.68 -3.95
N VAL A 162 -18.09 -16.70 -3.80
CA VAL A 162 -18.50 -15.31 -3.54
C VAL A 162 -18.95 -14.69 -4.86
N GLN A 163 -20.19 -14.21 -4.90
CA GLN A 163 -20.74 -13.59 -6.11
C GLN A 163 -20.31 -12.13 -6.26
N LEU A 164 -20.28 -11.36 -5.16
CA LEU A 164 -19.94 -9.94 -5.18
C LEU A 164 -18.49 -9.75 -4.75
N ARG A 165 -17.64 -9.39 -5.71
CA ARG A 165 -16.19 -9.26 -5.52
C ARG A 165 -15.68 -7.95 -6.07
N LEU A 166 -15.04 -7.18 -5.23
CA LEU A 166 -14.47 -5.88 -5.56
C LEU A 166 -12.98 -5.85 -5.22
N GLY A 167 -12.14 -5.76 -6.23
CA GLY A 167 -10.71 -5.51 -6.06
C GLY A 167 -10.39 -4.02 -6.18
N LEU A 168 -9.50 -3.51 -5.33
CA LEU A 168 -9.00 -2.14 -5.36
C LEU A 168 -7.49 -2.16 -5.53
N SER A 169 -6.97 -1.40 -6.46
CA SER A 169 -5.52 -1.16 -6.59
C SER A 169 -5.27 0.10 -7.40
N ALA A 170 -4.12 0.74 -7.20
CA ALA A 170 -3.59 1.73 -8.13
C ALA A 170 -2.84 1.08 -9.30
N THR A 171 -2.32 -0.12 -9.08
CA THR A 171 -1.53 -0.93 -10.03
C THR A 171 -1.90 -2.40 -9.85
N PRO A 172 -3.01 -2.86 -10.46
CA PRO A 172 -3.52 -4.21 -10.24
C PRO A 172 -2.63 -5.31 -10.84
N GLU A 173 -1.84 -4.98 -11.85
CA GLU A 173 -0.88 -5.89 -12.44
C GLU A 173 0.29 -6.16 -11.49
N ARG A 174 0.68 -7.41 -11.36
CA ARG A 174 1.78 -7.84 -10.50
C ARG A 174 3.09 -7.79 -11.28
N PHE A 175 4.08 -7.13 -10.69
CA PHE A 175 5.38 -6.96 -11.33
C PHE A 175 6.11 -8.31 -11.41
N TYR A 176 6.47 -8.77 -12.60
CA TYR A 176 7.11 -10.06 -12.87
C TYR A 176 6.29 -11.30 -12.43
N ASP A 177 4.97 -11.22 -12.45
CA ASP A 177 4.08 -12.34 -12.07
C ASP A 177 2.80 -12.30 -12.92
N ASP A 178 2.94 -12.64 -14.20
CA ASP A 178 1.83 -12.62 -15.17
C ASP A 178 0.78 -13.68 -14.79
N GLU A 179 1.20 -14.87 -14.34
CA GLU A 179 0.30 -15.94 -13.91
C GLU A 179 -0.55 -15.52 -12.70
N GLY A 180 0.08 -14.92 -11.68
CA GLY A 180 -0.65 -14.40 -10.52
C GLY A 180 -1.57 -13.24 -10.86
N THR A 181 -1.27 -12.47 -11.92
CA THR A 181 -2.13 -11.42 -12.45
C THR A 181 -3.34 -12.00 -13.18
N GLU A 182 -3.15 -13.00 -14.06
CA GLU A 182 -4.24 -13.69 -14.76
C GLU A 182 -5.22 -14.34 -13.76
N GLU A 183 -4.72 -15.09 -12.77
CA GLU A 183 -5.53 -15.72 -11.74
C GLU A 183 -6.32 -14.71 -10.88
N LEU A 184 -5.72 -13.55 -10.60
CA LEU A 184 -6.39 -12.47 -9.90
C LEU A 184 -7.60 -11.94 -10.69
N PHE A 185 -7.42 -11.70 -11.99
CA PHE A 185 -8.51 -11.24 -12.86
C PHE A 185 -9.54 -12.35 -13.13
N GLU A 186 -9.13 -13.61 -13.18
CA GLU A 186 -10.06 -14.75 -13.24
C GLU A 186 -10.99 -14.78 -12.02
N TYR A 187 -10.46 -14.47 -10.83
CA TYR A 187 -11.26 -14.47 -9.62
C TYR A 187 -12.07 -13.20 -9.43
N PHE A 188 -11.44 -12.01 -9.44
CA PHE A 188 -12.14 -10.74 -9.18
C PHE A 188 -12.91 -10.21 -10.38
N GLY A 189 -12.58 -10.62 -11.58
CA GLY A 189 -13.04 -10.04 -12.85
C GLY A 189 -12.05 -9.01 -13.38
N GLU A 190 -12.31 -8.56 -14.60
CA GLU A 190 -11.48 -7.57 -15.31
C GLU A 190 -11.48 -6.19 -14.61
N ILE A 191 -10.61 -5.29 -15.08
CA ILE A 191 -10.64 -3.88 -14.67
C ILE A 191 -11.91 -3.24 -15.25
N VAL A 192 -12.88 -2.95 -14.38
CA VAL A 192 -14.19 -2.39 -14.78
C VAL A 192 -14.22 -0.86 -14.76
N TYR A 193 -13.26 -0.25 -14.08
CA TYR A 193 -13.10 1.20 -14.04
C TYR A 193 -11.66 1.59 -13.81
N GLN A 194 -11.21 2.61 -14.55
CA GLN A 194 -9.87 3.18 -14.43
C GLN A 194 -9.97 4.68 -14.13
N TYR A 195 -9.20 5.12 -13.12
CA TYR A 195 -9.05 6.53 -12.78
C TYR A 195 -7.60 6.82 -12.40
N GLY A 196 -6.80 7.04 -13.43
CA GLY A 196 -5.35 7.19 -13.31
C GLY A 196 -4.93 8.56 -12.76
N LEU A 197 -3.65 8.66 -12.39
CA LEU A 197 -3.04 9.86 -11.81
C LEU A 197 -3.27 11.12 -12.66
N SER A 198 -3.04 11.04 -13.97
CA SER A 198 -3.19 12.19 -14.87
C SER A 198 -4.63 12.72 -14.92
N GLU A 199 -5.62 11.82 -14.93
CA GLU A 199 -7.04 12.20 -14.92
C GLU A 199 -7.43 12.79 -13.55
N ALA A 200 -6.94 12.21 -12.47
CA ALA A 200 -7.19 12.67 -11.11
C ALA A 200 -6.65 14.09 -10.86
N ILE A 201 -5.45 14.39 -11.36
CA ILE A 201 -4.88 15.74 -11.32
C ILE A 201 -5.71 16.71 -12.17
N LYS A 202 -6.00 16.34 -13.42
CA LYS A 202 -6.79 17.17 -14.34
C LYS A 202 -8.17 17.55 -13.79
N ASN A 203 -8.79 16.63 -13.06
CA ASN A 203 -10.10 16.81 -12.45
C ASN A 203 -10.05 17.46 -11.04
N GLY A 204 -8.86 17.83 -10.57
CA GLY A 204 -8.68 18.43 -9.24
C GLY A 204 -8.93 17.49 -8.07
N ALA A 205 -8.92 16.18 -8.31
CA ALA A 205 -9.00 15.17 -7.25
C ALA A 205 -7.66 14.99 -6.53
N LEU A 206 -6.57 15.20 -7.25
CA LEU A 206 -5.19 15.24 -6.74
C LEU A 206 -4.55 16.58 -7.12
N CYS A 207 -3.58 17.01 -6.33
CA CYS A 207 -2.79 18.21 -6.60
C CYS A 207 -1.82 17.99 -7.76
N GLU A 208 -1.49 19.06 -8.47
CA GLU A 208 -0.36 19.05 -9.38
C GLU A 208 0.95 19.02 -8.57
N TYR A 209 1.99 18.41 -9.13
CA TYR A 209 3.30 18.37 -8.52
C TYR A 209 4.40 18.43 -9.58
N TYR A 210 5.56 18.95 -9.20
CA TYR A 210 6.77 18.84 -10.01
C TYR A 210 7.56 17.61 -9.58
N TYR A 211 8.02 16.84 -10.57
CA TYR A 211 8.95 15.73 -10.35
C TYR A 211 10.32 16.10 -10.92
N ILE A 212 11.28 16.27 -10.03
CA ILE A 212 12.62 16.79 -10.38
C ILE A 212 13.67 15.71 -10.02
N PRO A 213 14.22 14.96 -11.00
CA PRO A 213 15.26 13.99 -10.74
C PRO A 213 16.64 14.68 -10.62
N HIS A 214 17.37 14.35 -9.55
CA HIS A 214 18.73 14.79 -9.31
C HIS A 214 19.67 13.60 -9.41
N VAL A 215 20.58 13.61 -10.37
CA VAL A 215 21.56 12.56 -10.58
C VAL A 215 22.64 12.61 -9.50
N VAL A 216 22.96 11.45 -8.94
CA VAL A 216 24.00 11.28 -7.93
C VAL A 216 24.97 10.18 -8.37
N GLU A 217 26.27 10.46 -8.33
CA GLU A 217 27.30 9.49 -8.64
C GLU A 217 27.58 8.60 -7.42
N LEU A 218 27.85 7.33 -7.68
CA LEU A 218 28.34 6.42 -6.65
C LEU A 218 29.78 6.78 -6.23
N THR A 219 30.15 6.49 -5.00
CA THR A 219 31.57 6.55 -4.59
C THR A 219 32.39 5.47 -5.32
N GLU A 220 33.73 5.54 -5.27
CA GLU A 220 34.58 4.54 -5.91
C GLU A 220 34.34 3.14 -5.34
N ASP A 221 34.21 3.01 -4.01
CA ASP A 221 33.94 1.74 -3.34
C ASP A 221 32.56 1.19 -3.71
N GLU A 222 31.54 2.05 -3.78
CA GLU A 222 30.19 1.67 -4.22
C GLU A 222 30.16 1.26 -5.69
N SER A 223 30.88 1.97 -6.56
CA SER A 223 31.02 1.64 -7.98
C SER A 223 31.67 0.27 -8.19
N ASP A 224 32.73 -0.02 -7.44
CA ASP A 224 33.40 -1.31 -7.46
C ASP A 224 32.49 -2.44 -6.98
N ALA A 225 31.75 -2.21 -5.88
CA ALA A 225 30.77 -3.15 -5.36
C ALA A 225 29.63 -3.40 -6.37
N TYR A 226 29.11 -2.35 -7.00
CA TYR A 226 28.10 -2.42 -8.05
C TYR A 226 28.56 -3.27 -9.25
N LEU A 227 29.79 -3.03 -9.73
CA LEU A 227 30.36 -3.80 -10.83
C LEU A 227 30.56 -5.28 -10.48
N LYS A 228 31.02 -5.58 -9.25
CA LYS A 228 31.15 -6.96 -8.75
C LYS A 228 29.79 -7.67 -8.72
N LEU A 229 28.76 -7.01 -8.19
CA LEU A 229 27.39 -7.55 -8.15
C LEU A 229 26.83 -7.74 -9.55
N SER A 230 26.99 -6.76 -10.44
CA SER A 230 26.51 -6.84 -11.83
C SER A 230 27.15 -8.00 -12.60
N ARG A 231 28.46 -8.23 -12.42
CA ARG A 231 29.16 -9.39 -12.98
C ARG A 231 28.66 -10.73 -12.41
N LYS A 232 28.35 -10.75 -11.09
CA LYS A 232 27.77 -11.94 -10.44
C LYS A 232 26.36 -12.23 -11.02
N ILE A 233 25.53 -11.23 -11.14
CA ILE A 233 24.19 -11.32 -11.72
C ILE A 233 24.27 -11.87 -13.15
N ALA A 234 25.11 -11.27 -14.00
CA ALA A 234 25.29 -11.73 -15.38
C ALA A 234 25.74 -13.21 -15.46
N ARG A 235 26.61 -13.67 -14.57
CA ARG A 235 27.04 -15.09 -14.53
C ARG A 235 25.92 -16.02 -14.07
N LEU A 236 25.09 -15.60 -13.11
CA LEU A 236 23.98 -16.40 -12.61
C LEU A 236 22.88 -16.47 -13.67
N ALA A 237 22.52 -15.35 -14.29
CA ALA A 237 21.55 -15.28 -15.38
C ALA A 237 21.94 -16.14 -16.60
N SER A 238 23.23 -16.11 -17.00
CA SER A 238 23.71 -16.93 -18.13
C SER A 238 23.68 -18.45 -17.87
N ARG A 239 23.66 -18.88 -16.60
CA ARG A 239 23.51 -20.29 -16.22
C ARG A 239 22.07 -20.79 -16.27
N SER A 240 21.10 -19.90 -16.18
CA SER A 240 19.66 -20.17 -16.25
C SER A 240 19.10 -20.08 -17.68
N GLY A 241 19.93 -20.07 -18.72
CA GLY A 241 19.49 -20.12 -20.12
C GLY A 241 19.41 -18.77 -20.85
N GLY A 242 19.79 -17.67 -20.19
CA GLY A 242 19.96 -16.36 -20.83
C GLY A 242 18.70 -15.51 -21.02
N ASP A 243 17.53 -16.11 -20.90
CA ASP A 243 16.26 -15.38 -20.82
C ASP A 243 15.84 -15.30 -19.34
N LEU A 244 15.76 -14.10 -18.81
CA LEU A 244 15.32 -13.86 -17.42
C LEU A 244 13.80 -13.95 -17.37
N GLY A 245 13.23 -15.12 -17.66
CA GLY A 245 11.82 -15.40 -17.42
C GLY A 245 11.52 -15.52 -15.92
N ASP A 246 10.30 -15.20 -15.52
CA ASP A 246 9.85 -15.12 -14.13
C ASP A 246 10.10 -16.41 -13.32
N THR A 247 9.98 -17.57 -13.95
CA THR A 247 10.21 -18.89 -13.34
C THR A 247 11.67 -19.09 -12.89
N ASP A 248 12.65 -18.59 -13.65
CA ASP A 248 14.07 -18.70 -13.31
C ASP A 248 14.48 -17.77 -12.15
N LEU A 249 13.78 -16.65 -11.98
CA LEU A 249 13.98 -15.72 -10.88
C LEU A 249 13.50 -16.29 -9.55
N GLN A 250 12.36 -17.02 -9.54
CA GLN A 250 11.79 -17.60 -8.31
C GLN A 250 12.63 -18.78 -7.80
N ASP A 251 13.25 -19.54 -8.66
CA ASP A 251 14.02 -20.74 -8.30
C ASP A 251 15.49 -20.44 -7.95
N ASN A 252 16.05 -19.27 -8.35
CA ASN A 252 17.47 -18.94 -8.14
C ASN A 252 17.67 -17.91 -7.01
N LYS A 253 17.70 -18.42 -5.77
CA LYS A 253 17.92 -17.59 -4.56
C LYS A 253 19.19 -16.74 -4.61
N ASP A 254 20.28 -17.26 -5.21
CA ASP A 254 21.55 -16.53 -5.34
C ASP A 254 21.44 -15.35 -6.29
N LEU A 255 20.65 -15.48 -7.36
CA LEU A 255 20.37 -14.40 -8.32
C LEU A 255 19.49 -13.34 -7.67
N GLN A 256 18.41 -13.74 -7.01
CA GLN A 256 17.55 -12.82 -6.25
C GLN A 256 18.36 -12.02 -5.23
N PHE A 257 19.16 -12.71 -4.43
CA PHE A 257 19.99 -12.06 -3.42
C PHE A 257 21.01 -11.06 -4.02
N ALA A 258 21.59 -11.39 -5.17
CA ALA A 258 22.51 -10.48 -5.85
C ALA A 258 21.79 -9.25 -6.43
N LEU A 259 20.58 -9.42 -6.98
CA LEU A 259 19.73 -8.34 -7.46
C LEU A 259 19.30 -7.41 -6.32
N PHE A 260 18.84 -7.97 -5.20
CA PHE A 260 18.50 -7.19 -4.01
C PHE A 260 19.69 -6.42 -3.45
N LYS A 261 20.87 -7.06 -3.33
CA LYS A 261 22.08 -6.37 -2.88
C LYS A 261 22.46 -5.20 -3.79
N ARG A 262 22.31 -5.37 -5.11
CA ARG A 262 22.61 -4.29 -6.06
C ARG A 262 21.60 -3.15 -5.98
N ALA A 263 20.32 -3.46 -5.95
CA ALA A 263 19.26 -2.45 -5.81
C ALA A 263 19.43 -1.64 -4.52
N ARG A 264 19.76 -2.33 -3.44
CA ARG A 264 19.98 -1.69 -2.16
C ARG A 264 21.22 -0.78 -2.13
N LEU A 265 22.34 -1.21 -2.70
CA LEU A 265 23.54 -0.38 -2.78
C LEU A 265 23.22 0.96 -3.45
N ILE A 266 22.40 0.94 -4.50
CA ILE A 266 21.93 2.15 -5.18
C ILE A 266 20.95 2.92 -4.29
N GLY A 267 20.01 2.22 -3.64
CA GLY A 267 18.99 2.82 -2.77
C GLY A 267 19.57 3.58 -1.58
N THR A 268 20.73 3.11 -1.05
CA THR A 268 21.41 3.69 0.11
C THR A 268 22.75 4.34 -0.24
N ALA A 269 22.95 4.82 -1.48
CA ALA A 269 24.19 5.45 -1.90
C ALA A 269 24.50 6.68 -1.03
N GLU A 270 25.75 6.78 -0.57
CA GLU A 270 26.21 7.74 0.44
C GLU A 270 25.97 9.20 0.00
N ARG A 271 26.34 9.52 -1.24
CA ARG A 271 26.19 10.87 -1.80
C ARG A 271 24.75 11.34 -1.95
N LYS A 272 23.75 10.48 -1.76
CA LYS A 272 22.34 10.91 -1.73
C LYS A 272 22.03 11.81 -0.54
N ILE A 273 22.62 11.53 0.61
CA ILE A 273 22.45 12.39 1.79
C ILE A 273 23.14 13.73 1.58
N GLU A 274 24.35 13.73 1.00
CA GLU A 274 25.06 14.97 0.64
C GLU A 274 24.19 15.83 -0.33
N ARG A 275 23.64 15.17 -1.37
CA ARG A 275 22.80 15.87 -2.36
C ARG A 275 21.51 16.39 -1.73
N LEU A 276 20.88 15.63 -0.84
CA LEU A 276 19.70 16.07 -0.09
C LEU A 276 20.00 17.36 0.70
N VAL A 277 21.12 17.39 1.42
CA VAL A 277 21.54 18.57 2.19
C VAL A 277 21.78 19.77 1.29
N GLU A 278 22.42 19.58 0.12
CA GLU A 278 22.63 20.63 -0.86
C GLU A 278 21.29 21.22 -1.37
N LEU A 279 20.31 20.35 -1.64
CA LEU A 279 18.97 20.78 -2.09
C LEU A 279 18.25 21.54 -0.99
N LEU A 280 18.22 21.01 0.22
CA LEU A 280 17.57 21.66 1.35
C LEU A 280 18.20 23.01 1.72
N LYS A 281 19.50 23.20 1.52
CA LYS A 281 20.19 24.50 1.70
C LYS A 281 19.75 25.58 0.69
N GLN A 282 19.09 25.18 -0.41
CA GLN A 282 18.59 26.11 -1.44
C GLN A 282 17.14 26.52 -1.19
N GLU A 283 16.44 25.84 -0.29
CA GLU A 283 15.08 26.16 0.10
C GLU A 283 15.03 27.39 1.01
N ASP A 284 14.11 28.30 0.74
CA ASP A 284 13.88 29.49 1.57
C ASP A 284 13.27 29.11 2.94
N GLU A 285 12.41 28.11 2.97
CA GLU A 285 11.76 27.58 4.17
C GLU A 285 11.61 26.07 4.05
N ILE A 286 12.16 25.33 5.00
CA ILE A 286 11.97 23.87 5.10
C ILE A 286 10.84 23.61 6.09
N LYS A 287 9.70 23.14 5.57
CA LYS A 287 8.52 22.83 6.38
C LYS A 287 7.67 21.77 5.68
N HIS A 288 7.04 20.89 6.47
CA HIS A 288 6.21 19.82 5.96
C HIS A 288 6.93 18.98 4.88
N THR A 289 8.19 18.65 5.15
CA THR A 289 9.06 17.95 4.21
C THR A 289 9.12 16.49 4.55
N LEU A 290 8.83 15.64 3.58
CA LEU A 290 8.93 14.19 3.70
C LEU A 290 10.22 13.70 3.02
N ILE A 291 11.01 12.91 3.72
CA ILE A 291 12.23 12.30 3.18
C ILE A 291 12.05 10.79 3.20
N TYR A 292 11.89 10.21 2.03
CA TYR A 292 11.60 8.80 1.86
C TYR A 292 12.88 8.02 1.57
N CYS A 293 13.33 7.23 2.53
CA CYS A 293 14.51 6.38 2.42
C CYS A 293 14.16 5.00 1.88
N GLY A 294 15.05 4.44 1.06
CA GLY A 294 14.86 3.14 0.44
C GLY A 294 14.83 2.02 1.47
N ASP A 295 13.97 1.06 1.20
CA ASP A 295 13.87 -0.17 1.94
C ASP A 295 14.38 -1.37 1.14
N GLY A 296 14.95 -2.32 1.83
CA GLY A 296 15.36 -3.58 1.26
C GLY A 296 15.08 -4.69 2.26
N THR A 297 14.08 -5.51 1.97
CA THR A 297 13.71 -6.67 2.77
C THR A 297 14.58 -7.87 2.48
N VAL A 298 15.62 -8.06 3.25
CA VAL A 298 16.24 -9.39 3.45
C VAL A 298 16.71 -9.45 4.89
N GLU A 299 16.46 -10.57 5.58
CA GLU A 299 16.89 -10.82 6.96
C GLU A 299 18.40 -10.64 7.17
N GLY A 300 18.79 -10.03 8.29
CA GLY A 300 20.17 -9.92 8.76
C GLY A 300 20.89 -8.61 8.43
N GLU A 301 22.12 -8.68 7.91
CA GLU A 301 23.01 -7.51 7.64
C GLU A 301 22.36 -6.37 6.82
N ILE A 302 21.26 -6.69 6.15
CA ILE A 302 20.60 -5.79 5.23
C ILE A 302 19.68 -4.81 5.97
N GLU A 303 18.92 -5.27 6.94
CA GLU A 303 18.03 -4.44 7.75
C GLU A 303 18.80 -3.39 8.56
N ASP A 304 19.95 -3.78 9.10
CA ASP A 304 20.86 -2.90 9.83
C ASP A 304 21.40 -1.75 8.97
N ARG A 305 21.76 -1.99 7.70
CA ARG A 305 22.27 -0.94 6.81
C ARG A 305 21.20 0.07 6.40
N THR A 306 19.95 -0.37 6.25
CA THR A 306 18.84 0.51 5.92
C THR A 306 18.46 1.39 7.11
N ARG A 307 18.43 0.84 8.32
CA ARG A 307 18.30 1.62 9.56
C ARG A 307 19.41 2.66 9.67
N ARG A 308 20.66 2.29 9.41
CA ARG A 308 21.78 3.22 9.39
C ARG A 308 21.59 4.36 8.40
N HIS A 309 20.98 4.11 7.23
CA HIS A 309 20.73 5.17 6.25
C HIS A 309 19.69 6.16 6.74
N VAL A 310 18.59 5.71 7.36
CA VAL A 310 17.60 6.58 8.00
C VAL A 310 18.20 7.35 9.17
N ASP A 311 18.92 6.66 10.06
CA ASP A 311 19.57 7.28 11.21
C ASP A 311 20.62 8.30 10.79
N ALA A 312 21.40 7.98 9.74
CA ALA A 312 22.37 8.90 9.17
C ALA A 312 21.69 10.13 8.55
N THR A 313 20.58 9.93 7.82
CA THR A 313 19.83 11.03 7.22
C THR A 313 19.26 11.95 8.31
N GLU A 314 18.55 11.44 9.30
CA GLU A 314 18.03 12.22 10.42
C GLU A 314 19.16 12.99 11.15
N THR A 315 20.23 12.29 11.50
CA THR A 315 21.36 12.87 12.21
C THR A 315 22.01 14.01 11.42
N THR A 316 22.18 13.81 10.11
CA THR A 316 22.78 14.83 9.22
C THR A 316 21.89 16.06 9.12
N LEU A 317 20.58 15.88 8.96
CA LEU A 317 19.63 16.99 8.89
C LEU A 317 19.61 17.83 10.17
N ARG A 318 19.65 17.18 11.32
CA ARG A 318 19.72 17.85 12.60
C ARG A 318 21.07 18.58 12.80
N ALA A 319 22.17 17.91 12.46
CA ALA A 319 23.51 18.43 12.72
C ALA A 319 23.91 19.55 11.75
N GLU A 320 23.61 19.42 10.44
CA GLU A 320 24.07 20.37 9.43
C GLU A 320 23.10 21.50 9.15
N LEU A 321 21.79 21.23 9.29
CA LEU A 321 20.72 22.20 8.95
C LEU A 321 19.96 22.69 10.19
N GLY A 322 20.18 22.08 11.37
CA GLY A 322 19.46 22.43 12.59
C GLY A 322 17.96 22.10 12.53
N LEU A 323 17.53 21.22 11.60
CA LEU A 323 16.13 20.90 11.42
C LEU A 323 15.57 20.04 12.54
N ARG A 324 14.33 20.28 12.89
CA ARG A 324 13.52 19.40 13.73
C ARG A 324 13.02 18.24 12.86
N ALA A 325 13.92 17.29 12.60
CA ALA A 325 13.64 16.08 11.83
C ALA A 325 13.39 14.92 12.79
N GLU A 326 12.36 14.10 12.50
CA GLU A 326 12.01 12.90 13.26
C GLU A 326 11.88 11.70 12.32
N ARG A 327 12.18 10.52 12.85
CA ARG A 327 11.97 9.27 12.12
C ARG A 327 10.51 8.87 12.14
N PHE A 328 10.08 8.24 11.06
CA PHE A 328 8.76 7.63 10.94
C PHE A 328 8.93 6.27 10.29
N THR A 329 8.99 5.23 11.12
CA THR A 329 9.32 3.86 10.72
C THR A 329 8.29 2.85 11.23
N ALA A 330 8.53 1.56 11.03
CA ALA A 330 7.67 0.52 11.59
C ALA A 330 7.92 0.28 13.09
N ASP A 331 8.98 0.84 13.66
CA ASP A 331 9.36 0.61 15.05
C ASP A 331 8.51 1.42 16.04
N GLU A 332 7.98 2.57 15.61
CA GLU A 332 7.12 3.40 16.45
C GLU A 332 5.75 2.73 16.66
N SER A 333 5.26 2.78 17.88
CA SER A 333 3.90 2.35 18.23
C SER A 333 2.85 3.20 17.50
N ARG A 334 1.60 2.73 17.48
CA ARG A 334 0.49 3.46 16.87
C ARG A 334 0.33 4.87 17.44
N ASP A 335 0.37 4.99 18.76
CA ASP A 335 0.19 6.27 19.46
C ASP A 335 1.34 7.23 19.14
N GLU A 336 2.58 6.73 19.11
CA GLU A 336 3.75 7.51 18.71
C GLU A 336 3.65 8.01 17.26
N ARG A 337 3.18 7.18 16.33
CA ARG A 337 2.97 7.61 14.93
C ARG A 337 1.91 8.69 14.82
N GLN A 338 0.81 8.57 15.54
CA GLN A 338 -0.24 9.60 15.56
C GLN A 338 0.28 10.92 16.13
N ASP A 339 1.08 10.89 17.20
CA ASP A 339 1.73 12.08 17.77
C ASP A 339 2.69 12.72 16.76
N LEU A 340 3.52 11.92 16.10
CA LEU A 340 4.45 12.41 15.07
C LEU A 340 3.72 13.09 13.91
N LEU A 341 2.65 12.50 13.41
CA LEU A 341 1.85 13.10 12.34
C LEU A 341 1.16 14.39 12.79
N ALA A 342 0.59 14.42 13.99
CA ALA A 342 -0.04 15.63 14.54
C ALA A 342 0.99 16.78 14.72
N ARG A 343 2.18 16.48 15.22
CA ARG A 343 3.29 17.46 15.36
C ARG A 343 3.83 17.90 14.01
N PHE A 344 3.87 17.02 13.02
CA PHE A 344 4.26 17.38 11.66
C PHE A 344 3.23 18.31 11.00
N GLU A 345 1.95 18.01 11.15
CA GLU A 345 0.85 18.85 10.66
C GLU A 345 0.83 20.23 11.34
N ALA A 346 1.08 20.28 12.65
CA ALA A 346 1.22 21.52 13.38
C ALA A 346 2.48 22.34 12.99
N GLY A 347 3.46 21.73 12.32
CA GLY A 347 4.75 22.32 11.97
C GLY A 347 5.76 22.34 13.11
N ASP A 348 5.52 21.56 14.19
CA ASP A 348 6.49 21.35 15.26
C ASP A 348 7.65 20.48 14.80
N ILE A 349 7.41 19.60 13.82
CA ILE A 349 8.39 18.82 13.08
C ILE A 349 8.46 19.40 11.66
N GLU A 350 9.66 19.73 11.20
CA GLU A 350 9.90 20.30 9.87
C GLU A 350 10.07 19.23 8.81
N ALA A 351 10.68 18.09 9.18
CA ALA A 351 10.93 16.97 8.28
C ALA A 351 10.63 15.61 8.93
N LEU A 352 9.94 14.75 8.21
CA LEU A 352 9.80 13.33 8.56
C LEU A 352 10.72 12.48 7.69
N VAL A 353 11.56 11.66 8.31
CA VAL A 353 12.45 10.71 7.63
C VAL A 353 11.83 9.32 7.71
N ALA A 354 11.27 8.86 6.61
CA ALA A 354 10.42 7.68 6.56
C ALA A 354 11.03 6.51 5.78
N ILE A 355 10.68 5.31 6.20
CA ILE A 355 10.92 4.05 5.48
C ILE A 355 9.64 3.22 5.50
N ARG A 356 9.27 2.58 4.39
CA ARG A 356 8.22 1.58 4.23
C ARG A 356 6.85 1.90 4.82
N CYS A 357 6.78 2.55 5.95
CA CYS A 357 5.53 2.81 6.65
C CYS A 357 4.58 3.75 5.90
N LEU A 358 5.06 4.38 4.81
CA LEU A 358 4.28 5.21 3.89
C LEU A 358 3.98 4.51 2.56
N ASP A 359 4.47 3.28 2.35
CA ASP A 359 4.34 2.59 1.06
C ASP A 359 2.88 2.31 0.69
N GLU A 360 2.04 2.01 1.68
CA GLU A 360 0.65 1.67 1.42
C GLU A 360 -0.26 2.24 2.52
N GLY A 361 -1.02 3.27 2.18
CA GLY A 361 -2.18 3.70 2.95
C GLY A 361 -1.96 4.63 4.13
N VAL A 362 -0.74 5.11 4.40
CA VAL A 362 -0.55 6.21 5.36
C VAL A 362 -0.67 7.53 4.62
N ASP A 363 -1.69 8.29 4.96
CA ASP A 363 -1.88 9.65 4.45
C ASP A 363 -1.11 10.66 5.30
N VAL A 364 -0.32 11.54 4.66
CA VAL A 364 0.40 12.65 5.29
C VAL A 364 0.00 13.95 4.59
N PRO A 365 -1.22 14.44 4.82
CA PRO A 365 -1.83 15.50 4.03
C PRO A 365 -1.06 16.82 4.07
N ALA A 366 -0.33 17.09 5.15
CA ALA A 366 0.44 18.31 5.32
C ALA A 366 1.70 18.38 4.44
N THR A 367 2.09 17.27 3.77
CA THR A 367 3.32 17.22 2.98
C THR A 367 3.29 18.22 1.81
N ARG A 368 4.28 19.10 1.74
CA ARG A 368 4.48 20.03 0.64
C ARG A 368 5.56 19.59 -0.31
N THR A 369 6.67 19.10 0.23
CA THR A 369 7.82 18.65 -0.55
C THR A 369 8.21 17.24 -0.10
N ALA A 370 8.50 16.35 -1.05
CA ALA A 370 8.99 15.01 -0.74
C ALA A 370 10.31 14.74 -1.48
N TYR A 371 11.32 14.31 -0.73
CA TYR A 371 12.61 13.89 -1.27
C TYR A 371 12.69 12.35 -1.26
N MET A 372 12.69 11.75 -2.44
CA MET A 372 12.77 10.30 -2.60
C MET A 372 14.22 9.87 -2.76
N LEU A 373 14.82 9.40 -1.67
CA LEU A 373 16.17 8.80 -1.69
C LEU A 373 16.10 7.32 -2.12
N ALA A 374 14.93 6.69 -1.95
CA ALA A 374 14.68 5.36 -2.46
C ALA A 374 14.74 5.36 -3.99
N SER A 375 15.51 4.46 -4.58
CA SER A 375 15.45 4.18 -6.01
C SER A 375 15.37 2.68 -6.22
N SER A 376 14.31 2.23 -6.89
CA SER A 376 14.07 0.81 -7.18
C SER A 376 14.72 0.35 -8.48
N SER A 377 15.01 1.28 -9.41
CA SER A 377 15.63 0.95 -10.70
C SER A 377 16.65 2.00 -11.10
N SER A 378 17.81 1.54 -11.60
CA SER A 378 18.82 2.40 -12.21
C SER A 378 19.21 1.89 -13.58
N VAL A 379 19.31 2.77 -14.55
CA VAL A 379 19.90 2.49 -15.84
C VAL A 379 21.37 2.90 -15.78
N GLY A 380 22.28 1.93 -15.93
CA GLY A 380 23.70 2.21 -16.06
C GLY A 380 24.46 2.64 -14.79
N GLY A 381 23.98 2.29 -13.58
CA GLY A 381 24.71 2.60 -12.32
C GLY A 381 24.56 4.05 -11.84
N VAL A 382 23.59 4.77 -12.37
CA VAL A 382 23.25 6.13 -11.95
C VAL A 382 22.20 6.07 -10.84
N SER A 383 22.46 6.74 -9.73
CA SER A 383 21.53 6.92 -8.62
C SER A 383 20.86 8.29 -8.70
N CYS A 384 19.64 8.42 -8.22
CA CYS A 384 18.92 9.68 -8.22
C CYS A 384 18.35 10.00 -6.84
N VAL A 385 18.29 11.29 -6.52
CA VAL A 385 17.38 11.85 -5.53
C VAL A 385 16.26 12.52 -6.32
N ASN A 386 15.03 12.19 -6.02
CA ASN A 386 13.88 12.80 -6.71
C ASN A 386 13.18 13.75 -5.74
N THR A 387 12.84 14.94 -6.20
CA THR A 387 12.05 15.91 -5.45
C THR A 387 10.64 15.94 -6.04
N LEU A 388 9.64 15.90 -5.18
CA LEU A 388 8.24 16.12 -5.51
C LEU A 388 7.78 17.38 -4.76
N GLU A 389 7.35 18.38 -5.48
CA GLU A 389 6.85 19.63 -4.91
C GLU A 389 5.39 19.83 -5.29
N ASN A 390 4.56 20.08 -4.28
CA ASN A 390 3.16 20.43 -4.50
C ASN A 390 3.06 21.83 -5.06
N THR A 391 2.32 22.02 -6.14
CA THR A 391 2.13 23.33 -6.79
C THR A 391 0.98 24.13 -6.20
N THR A 392 0.24 23.57 -5.25
CA THR A 392 -0.86 24.28 -4.60
C THR A 392 -0.32 25.27 -3.58
N PRO A 393 -0.65 26.58 -3.66
CA PRO A 393 -0.15 27.59 -2.77
C PRO A 393 -0.63 27.44 -1.33
#